data_e79f18e4cdb281eacf4c2eb25fd3285c
#
_entry.id   e79f18e4cdb281eacf4c2eb25fd3285c
#
_cell.length_a   1.000
_cell.length_b   1.000
_cell.length_c   1.000
_cell.angle_alpha   90.00
_cell.angle_beta   90.00
_cell.angle_gamma   90.00
#
_symmetry.space_group_name_H-M   'P 1'
#
loop_
_entity.id
_entity.type
_entity.pdbx_description
1 polymer ?
#
loop_
_entity_poly.entity_id
_entity_poly.type
_entity_poly.pdbx_seq_one_letter_code
_entity_poly.pdbx_strand_id
1 'polypeptide(L)'
;MSERGGIVVLDFGGQYTQLIARRIREQSVFSAILPCNATLEQIRDLHPAGIVLSGGPSSVYDSDAPPCDPQVLALGVPVLGICYGLQWIAHTLGGSVEPAGRREYGRAQAALRNGSPLFGGLPKNLRVWNSHGDHVRALPAGFHVTAETGNAVAAAEDPARRIYAVQFHPEVNHTDGGREILNNFIFAICGAEPKWSGSAFIAETVESIRKQVGSGRALCALSGGVDSAVAAALVHRAIGDKLTNVFVDTGLLRKNEYEETLSLLRDKLGLSVLGVDASERFLGRLGGIEDPEQKRKIIGSEFISVFAEEARRLGGQVKYLVQGTLYPDVIESVSVRGPSAVIKSHHNVGGLPPDLPFALIEPLRELFKDEVRRIGAELGLPQEMLQKHPFPGPGLAVRLLGAVSREKLATLRDADAIVVEEIRRAGLYEQTWQAFAVLLPVRSVGVMGDGRSYGFAVAVRVVQSEDAMTADWTRLPAEVLERISTRIVNEVAGINRVVYDISSKPPSTIEWE
;
A
#
# COMPACT_ATOMS: atom_id res chain seq x y z
N MET A 1 -22.98 8.19 -8.46
CA MET A 1 -21.73 8.66 -7.84
C MET A 1 -21.97 10.11 -7.48
N SER A 2 -21.78 10.47 -6.22
CA SER A 2 -21.94 11.86 -5.79
C SER A 2 -20.92 12.72 -6.52
N GLU A 3 -21.26 13.98 -6.78
CA GLU A 3 -20.36 15.02 -7.32
C GLU A 3 -19.20 15.22 -6.32
N ARG A 4 -18.14 14.43 -6.44
CA ARG A 4 -17.07 14.40 -5.43
C ARG A 4 -16.15 15.62 -5.47
N GLY A 5 -16.12 16.41 -6.56
CA GLY A 5 -15.42 17.70 -6.67
C GLY A 5 -13.99 17.70 -6.09
N GLY A 6 -13.22 16.62 -6.32
CA GLY A 6 -11.90 16.42 -5.75
C GLY A 6 -10.77 16.84 -6.69
N ILE A 7 -9.56 16.37 -6.41
CA ILE A 7 -8.37 16.61 -7.24
C ILE A 7 -8.03 15.36 -8.05
N VAL A 8 -7.88 15.49 -9.36
CA VAL A 8 -7.38 14.42 -10.23
C VAL A 8 -5.86 14.54 -10.34
N VAL A 9 -5.16 13.45 -10.09
CA VAL A 9 -3.70 13.34 -10.26
C VAL A 9 -3.44 12.52 -11.52
N LEU A 10 -2.78 13.11 -12.51
CA LEU A 10 -2.33 12.41 -13.70
C LEU A 10 -0.93 11.84 -13.47
N ASP A 11 -0.82 10.52 -13.62
CA ASP A 11 0.40 9.77 -13.33
C ASP A 11 1.33 9.67 -14.55
N PHE A 12 2.48 10.32 -14.48
CA PHE A 12 3.55 10.23 -15.45
C PHE A 12 4.60 9.15 -15.11
N GLY A 13 4.27 8.21 -14.24
CA GLY A 13 5.15 7.11 -13.83
C GLY A 13 6.11 7.48 -12.70
N GLY A 14 5.85 8.56 -11.97
CA GLY A 14 6.65 9.01 -10.84
C GLY A 14 6.41 8.15 -9.60
N GLN A 15 7.50 7.86 -8.86
CA GLN A 15 7.41 7.08 -7.62
C GLN A 15 6.59 7.79 -6.51
N TYR A 16 6.35 9.10 -6.59
CA TYR A 16 5.63 9.87 -5.58
C TYR A 16 4.16 10.16 -5.97
N THR A 17 3.66 9.65 -7.09
CA THR A 17 2.27 9.92 -7.53
C THR A 17 1.24 9.51 -6.47
N GLN A 18 1.40 8.33 -5.88
CA GLN A 18 0.51 7.87 -4.80
C GLN A 18 0.62 8.76 -3.55
N LEU A 19 1.82 9.27 -3.25
CA LEU A 19 2.03 10.18 -2.13
C LEU A 19 1.33 11.53 -2.33
N ILE A 20 1.34 12.07 -3.56
CA ILE A 20 0.57 13.28 -3.91
C ILE A 20 -0.91 13.09 -3.59
N ALA A 21 -1.51 12.00 -4.11
CA ALA A 21 -2.92 11.71 -3.88
C ALA A 21 -3.24 11.53 -2.38
N ARG A 22 -2.37 10.85 -1.63
CA ARG A 22 -2.49 10.67 -0.19
C ARG A 22 -2.43 12.01 0.56
N ARG A 23 -1.47 12.90 0.23
CA ARG A 23 -1.37 14.24 0.85
C ARG A 23 -2.63 15.08 0.63
N ILE A 24 -3.27 14.96 -0.53
CA ILE A 24 -4.54 15.62 -0.81
C ILE A 24 -5.65 15.06 0.10
N ARG A 25 -5.74 13.73 0.26
CA ARG A 25 -6.74 13.06 1.12
C ARG A 25 -6.54 13.34 2.60
N GLU A 26 -5.30 13.52 3.05
CA GLU A 26 -4.98 13.98 4.40
C GLU A 26 -5.57 15.38 4.72
N GLN A 27 -5.91 16.16 3.67
CA GLN A 27 -6.64 17.43 3.78
C GLN A 27 -8.17 17.27 3.70
N SER A 28 -8.67 16.04 3.84
CA SER A 28 -10.11 15.73 3.73
C SER A 28 -10.72 16.05 2.36
N VAL A 29 -9.92 16.07 1.30
CA VAL A 29 -10.35 16.24 -0.08
C VAL A 29 -10.15 14.93 -0.85
N PHE A 30 -11.16 14.52 -1.61
CA PHE A 30 -11.03 13.33 -2.45
C PHE A 30 -9.96 13.53 -3.52
N SER A 31 -9.21 12.48 -3.81
CA SER A 31 -8.27 12.44 -4.93
C SER A 31 -8.39 11.14 -5.71
N ALA A 32 -8.28 11.22 -7.03
CA ALA A 32 -8.21 10.08 -7.92
C ALA A 32 -6.92 10.14 -8.74
N ILE A 33 -6.25 9.00 -8.92
CA ILE A 33 -5.11 8.88 -9.82
C ILE A 33 -5.62 8.27 -11.13
N LEU A 34 -5.30 8.93 -12.23
CA LEU A 34 -5.51 8.42 -13.58
C LEU A 34 -4.15 8.35 -14.30
N PRO A 35 -3.99 7.42 -15.25
CA PRO A 35 -2.80 7.44 -16.09
C PRO A 35 -2.75 8.74 -16.91
N CYS A 36 -1.56 9.24 -17.22
CA CYS A 36 -1.38 10.50 -17.98
C CYS A 36 -2.08 10.51 -19.34
N ASN A 37 -2.29 9.33 -19.94
CA ASN A 37 -3.01 9.15 -21.22
C ASN A 37 -4.53 8.96 -21.05
N ALA A 38 -5.09 9.23 -19.85
CA ALA A 38 -6.53 9.19 -19.64
C ALA A 38 -7.24 10.14 -20.60
N THR A 39 -8.42 9.75 -21.08
CA THR A 39 -9.22 10.61 -21.95
C THR A 39 -9.79 11.80 -21.20
N LEU A 40 -10.04 12.90 -21.91
CA LEU A 40 -10.67 14.09 -21.29
C LEU A 40 -12.04 13.78 -20.71
N GLU A 41 -12.76 12.81 -21.27
CA GLU A 41 -14.05 12.34 -20.74
C GLU A 41 -13.86 11.67 -19.38
N GLN A 42 -12.92 10.75 -19.24
CA GLN A 42 -12.60 10.12 -17.95
C GLN A 42 -12.24 11.13 -16.87
N ILE A 43 -11.52 12.19 -17.25
CA ILE A 43 -11.16 13.26 -16.30
C ILE A 43 -12.40 14.08 -15.92
N ARG A 44 -13.24 14.44 -16.90
CA ARG A 44 -14.48 15.23 -16.68
C ARG A 44 -15.50 14.48 -15.83
N ASP A 45 -15.62 13.17 -15.99
CA ASP A 45 -16.56 12.31 -15.24
C ASP A 45 -16.29 12.32 -13.72
N LEU A 46 -15.06 12.65 -13.32
CA LEU A 46 -14.70 12.83 -11.91
C LEU A 46 -15.04 14.23 -11.36
N HIS A 47 -15.52 15.16 -12.20
CA HIS A 47 -15.86 16.53 -11.82
C HIS A 47 -14.75 17.22 -10.99
N PRO A 48 -13.49 17.27 -11.48
CA PRO A 48 -12.37 17.73 -10.68
C PRO A 48 -12.49 19.23 -10.35
N ALA A 49 -12.18 19.58 -9.10
CA ALA A 49 -11.94 20.96 -8.70
C ALA A 49 -10.58 21.47 -9.19
N GLY A 50 -9.62 20.56 -9.41
CA GLY A 50 -8.29 20.83 -9.93
C GLY A 50 -7.59 19.58 -10.40
N ILE A 51 -6.49 19.75 -11.15
CA ILE A 51 -5.67 18.67 -11.69
C ILE A 51 -4.22 18.84 -11.22
N VAL A 52 -3.58 17.73 -10.81
CA VAL A 52 -2.14 17.67 -10.53
C VAL A 52 -1.48 16.79 -11.58
N LEU A 53 -0.43 17.29 -12.23
CA LEU A 53 0.44 16.52 -13.10
C LEU A 53 1.64 16.07 -12.27
N SER A 54 1.83 14.77 -12.10
CA SER A 54 2.86 14.22 -11.23
C SER A 54 4.27 14.39 -11.79
N GLY A 55 5.28 14.02 -10.99
CA GLY A 55 6.63 13.76 -11.47
C GLY A 55 6.68 12.52 -12.36
N GLY A 56 7.81 12.32 -13.03
CA GLY A 56 8.08 11.17 -13.89
C GLY A 56 9.57 10.94 -14.09
N PRO A 57 9.98 9.73 -14.48
CA PRO A 57 11.39 9.39 -14.68
C PRO A 57 11.95 9.78 -16.06
N SER A 58 11.07 10.12 -17.00
CA SER A 58 11.43 10.37 -18.41
C SER A 58 11.85 11.83 -18.64
N SER A 59 12.54 12.10 -19.77
CA SER A 59 12.67 13.43 -20.32
C SER A 59 11.49 13.73 -21.26
N VAL A 60 11.10 14.99 -21.36
CA VAL A 60 10.05 15.41 -22.31
C VAL A 60 10.45 15.22 -23.79
N TYR A 61 11.71 14.97 -24.06
CA TYR A 61 12.28 14.71 -25.39
C TYR A 61 12.50 13.22 -25.69
N ASP A 62 12.23 12.33 -24.73
CA ASP A 62 12.36 10.91 -24.94
C ASP A 62 11.31 10.42 -25.96
N SER A 63 11.67 9.49 -26.82
CA SER A 63 10.75 8.92 -27.82
C SER A 63 9.60 8.13 -27.17
N ASP A 64 9.79 7.68 -25.96
CA ASP A 64 8.84 6.96 -25.11
C ASP A 64 8.31 7.82 -23.94
N ALA A 65 8.42 9.15 -24.07
CA ALA A 65 7.84 10.07 -23.09
C ALA A 65 6.34 9.79 -22.90
N PRO A 66 5.84 9.77 -21.67
CA PRO A 66 4.45 9.45 -21.38
C PRO A 66 3.49 10.37 -22.14
N PRO A 67 2.58 9.84 -22.99
CA PRO A 67 1.66 10.65 -23.78
C PRO A 67 0.57 11.24 -22.90
N CYS A 68 0.37 12.55 -22.99
CA CYS A 68 -0.73 13.25 -22.30
C CYS A 68 -1.37 14.23 -23.28
N ASP A 69 -2.71 14.29 -23.28
CA ASP A 69 -3.44 15.20 -24.16
C ASP A 69 -3.26 16.66 -23.70
N PRO A 70 -2.67 17.55 -24.53
CA PRO A 70 -2.49 18.96 -24.18
C PRO A 70 -3.79 19.69 -23.79
N GLN A 71 -4.94 19.21 -24.25
CA GLN A 71 -6.23 19.81 -23.94
C GLN A 71 -6.59 19.66 -22.44
N VAL A 72 -5.88 18.86 -21.66
CA VAL A 72 -6.03 18.81 -20.20
C VAL A 72 -5.80 20.18 -19.56
N LEU A 73 -4.90 21.00 -20.14
CA LEU A 73 -4.62 22.36 -19.68
C LEU A 73 -5.75 23.37 -20.01
N ALA A 74 -6.69 22.96 -20.86
CA ALA A 74 -7.83 23.78 -21.31
C ALA A 74 -9.18 23.32 -20.71
N LEU A 75 -9.18 22.43 -19.72
CA LEU A 75 -10.41 21.92 -19.09
C LEU A 75 -11.13 22.95 -18.20
N GLY A 76 -10.55 24.15 -17.98
CA GLY A 76 -11.16 25.23 -17.20
C GLY A 76 -11.00 25.10 -15.69
N VAL A 77 -10.26 24.10 -15.21
CA VAL A 77 -9.91 23.91 -13.80
C VAL A 77 -8.43 24.23 -13.57
N PRO A 78 -8.02 24.62 -12.34
CA PRO A 78 -6.62 24.85 -12.03
C PRO A 78 -5.76 23.61 -12.24
N VAL A 79 -4.53 23.82 -12.71
CA VAL A 79 -3.54 22.76 -12.91
C VAL A 79 -2.28 23.04 -12.09
N LEU A 80 -1.77 22.05 -11.39
CA LEU A 80 -0.46 22.08 -10.71
C LEU A 80 0.47 21.04 -11.33
N GLY A 81 1.57 21.48 -11.96
CA GLY A 81 2.65 20.60 -12.42
C GLY A 81 3.71 20.41 -11.35
N ILE A 82 4.08 19.17 -11.05
CA ILE A 82 5.15 18.83 -10.09
C ILE A 82 6.30 18.15 -10.84
N CYS A 83 7.52 18.67 -10.75
CA CYS A 83 8.74 18.14 -11.32
C CYS A 83 8.61 17.90 -12.84
N TYR A 84 8.44 16.66 -13.30
CA TYR A 84 8.16 16.37 -14.70
C TYR A 84 6.90 17.09 -15.22
N GLY A 85 5.88 17.24 -14.38
CA GLY A 85 4.66 17.99 -14.73
C GLY A 85 4.94 19.46 -15.10
N LEU A 86 5.88 20.14 -14.42
CA LEU A 86 6.35 21.48 -14.82
C LEU A 86 7.03 21.43 -16.18
N GLN A 87 7.92 20.47 -16.39
CA GLN A 87 8.67 20.33 -17.65
C GLN A 87 7.72 20.04 -18.82
N TRP A 88 6.76 19.14 -18.61
CA TRP A 88 5.74 18.83 -19.61
C TRP A 88 4.87 20.06 -19.96
N ILE A 89 4.42 20.84 -18.96
CA ILE A 89 3.70 22.10 -19.19
C ILE A 89 4.55 23.06 -20.02
N ALA A 90 5.81 23.27 -19.60
CA ALA A 90 6.71 24.19 -20.29
C ALA A 90 6.91 23.79 -21.76
N HIS A 91 7.22 22.52 -22.01
CA HIS A 91 7.41 21.99 -23.36
C HIS A 91 6.14 22.09 -24.21
N THR A 92 5.00 21.67 -23.69
CA THR A 92 3.71 21.65 -24.39
C THR A 92 3.23 23.05 -24.79
N LEU A 93 3.52 24.06 -23.99
CA LEU A 93 3.10 25.45 -24.26
C LEU A 93 4.16 26.30 -24.97
N GLY A 94 5.23 25.67 -25.49
CA GLY A 94 6.23 26.34 -26.34
C GLY A 94 7.40 26.97 -25.58
N GLY A 95 7.61 26.59 -24.33
CA GLY A 95 8.85 26.83 -23.60
C GLY A 95 9.96 25.85 -23.98
N SER A 96 11.08 25.88 -23.27
CA SER A 96 12.19 24.94 -23.49
C SER A 96 12.66 24.29 -22.19
N VAL A 97 13.00 23.01 -22.30
CA VAL A 97 13.56 22.17 -21.24
C VAL A 97 14.94 21.71 -21.72
N GLU A 98 15.90 21.65 -20.86
CA GLU A 98 17.26 21.19 -21.21
C GLU A 98 17.80 20.25 -20.12
N PRO A 99 18.68 19.31 -20.48
CA PRO A 99 19.41 18.54 -19.48
C PRO A 99 20.21 19.46 -18.59
N ALA A 100 20.09 19.30 -17.27
CA ALA A 100 20.88 20.08 -16.33
C ALA A 100 22.35 19.71 -16.49
N GLY A 101 23.22 20.69 -16.66
CA GLY A 101 24.67 20.48 -16.68
C GLY A 101 25.19 19.88 -15.36
N ARG A 102 24.40 20.02 -14.30
CA ARG A 102 24.60 19.41 -12.99
C ARG A 102 23.24 18.93 -12.49
N ARG A 103 23.07 17.63 -12.32
CA ARG A 103 21.84 17.02 -11.80
C ARG A 103 21.55 17.53 -10.39
N GLU A 104 20.28 17.85 -10.10
CA GLU A 104 19.84 18.28 -8.77
C GLU A 104 19.06 17.17 -8.08
N TYR A 105 19.73 16.44 -7.18
CA TYR A 105 19.13 15.45 -6.31
C TYR A 105 19.34 15.82 -4.86
N GLY A 106 18.26 15.74 -4.07
CA GLY A 106 18.30 16.00 -2.63
C GLY A 106 17.88 17.41 -2.23
N ARG A 107 18.45 17.91 -1.17
CA ARG A 107 18.07 19.19 -0.54
C ARG A 107 18.58 20.39 -1.34
N ALA A 108 17.69 21.35 -1.60
CA ALA A 108 18.01 22.64 -2.20
C ALA A 108 17.31 23.78 -1.41
N GLN A 109 17.76 25.02 -1.64
CA GLN A 109 17.11 26.22 -1.09
C GLN A 109 16.37 26.93 -2.23
N ALA A 110 15.05 27.06 -2.10
CA ALA A 110 14.21 27.81 -3.01
C ALA A 110 13.94 29.20 -2.44
N ALA A 111 14.26 30.23 -3.23
CA ALA A 111 13.94 31.63 -2.91
C ALA A 111 12.58 31.97 -3.55
N LEU A 112 11.55 32.23 -2.72
CA LEU A 112 10.21 32.56 -3.17
C LEU A 112 10.12 34.03 -3.56
N ARG A 113 9.43 34.30 -4.67
CA ARG A 113 9.02 35.66 -5.09
C ARG A 113 7.62 35.94 -4.53
N ASN A 114 7.39 37.21 -4.13
CA ASN A 114 6.10 37.61 -3.57
C ASN A 114 4.99 37.58 -4.64
N GLY A 115 3.77 37.30 -4.21
CA GLY A 115 2.55 37.47 -5.02
C GLY A 115 1.88 36.19 -5.49
N SER A 116 2.54 35.03 -5.47
CA SER A 116 1.91 33.78 -5.84
C SER A 116 0.97 33.26 -4.74
N PRO A 117 -0.31 32.96 -5.05
CA PRO A 117 -1.23 32.34 -4.10
C PRO A 117 -0.75 30.95 -3.66
N LEU A 118 0.04 30.26 -4.49
CA LEU A 118 0.59 28.92 -4.16
C LEU A 118 1.50 28.97 -2.92
N PHE A 119 2.20 30.07 -2.70
CA PHE A 119 3.14 30.26 -1.59
C PHE A 119 2.62 31.17 -0.48
N GLY A 120 1.30 31.41 -0.45
CA GLY A 120 0.67 32.25 0.59
C GLY A 120 1.00 31.73 2.01
N GLY A 121 1.46 32.63 2.88
CA GLY A 121 1.79 32.32 4.28
C GLY A 121 3.15 31.65 4.52
N LEU A 122 3.91 31.37 3.47
CA LEU A 122 5.22 30.71 3.58
C LEU A 122 6.38 31.71 3.70
N PRO A 123 7.51 31.33 4.34
CA PRO A 123 8.70 32.16 4.43
C PRO A 123 9.36 32.31 3.06
N LYS A 124 10.11 33.41 2.86
CA LYS A 124 10.77 33.74 1.58
C LYS A 124 11.77 32.70 1.09
N ASN A 125 12.34 31.90 1.97
CA ASN A 125 13.29 30.84 1.63
C ASN A 125 12.77 29.52 2.21
N LEU A 126 12.68 28.50 1.36
CA LEU A 126 12.24 27.15 1.73
C LEU A 126 13.34 26.15 1.42
N ARG A 127 13.57 25.22 2.32
CA ARG A 127 14.31 24.01 2.00
C ARG A 127 13.38 23.08 1.25
N VAL A 128 13.76 22.69 0.03
CA VAL A 128 12.97 21.85 -0.86
C VAL A 128 13.73 20.58 -1.25
N TRP A 129 13.00 19.60 -1.72
CA TRP A 129 13.56 18.33 -2.20
C TRP A 129 13.47 18.27 -3.72
N ASN A 130 14.62 18.22 -4.39
CA ASN A 130 14.75 18.05 -5.82
C ASN A 130 15.09 16.62 -6.20
N SER A 131 14.56 16.17 -7.35
CA SER A 131 14.84 14.84 -7.93
C SER A 131 14.71 14.90 -9.45
N HIS A 132 15.58 15.67 -10.12
CA HIS A 132 15.48 15.86 -11.57
C HIS A 132 16.83 15.95 -12.26
N GLY A 133 16.87 15.48 -13.52
CA GLY A 133 18.00 15.59 -14.43
C GLY A 133 17.86 16.72 -15.45
N ASP A 134 16.65 17.18 -15.71
CA ASP A 134 16.29 18.24 -16.65
C ASP A 134 15.73 19.45 -15.93
N HIS A 135 15.86 20.64 -16.52
CA HIS A 135 15.29 21.87 -15.98
C HIS A 135 14.67 22.74 -17.09
N VAL A 136 13.72 23.59 -16.69
CA VAL A 136 13.12 24.56 -17.60
C VAL A 136 14.10 25.72 -17.80
N ARG A 137 14.49 25.92 -19.06
CA ARG A 137 15.38 27.02 -19.48
C ARG A 137 14.59 28.28 -19.85
N ALA A 138 13.52 28.12 -20.64
CA ALA A 138 12.67 29.20 -21.03
C ALA A 138 11.20 28.86 -20.73
N LEU A 139 10.53 29.76 -20.02
CA LEU A 139 9.12 29.63 -19.74
C LEU A 139 8.27 29.98 -20.98
N PRO A 140 7.07 29.35 -21.13
CA PRO A 140 6.12 29.74 -22.16
C PRO A 140 5.61 31.17 -21.98
N ALA A 141 5.06 31.76 -23.04
CA ALA A 141 4.42 33.07 -22.96
C ALA A 141 3.26 33.07 -21.94
N GLY A 142 3.21 34.12 -21.11
CA GLY A 142 2.23 34.27 -20.03
C GLY A 142 2.70 33.75 -18.67
N PHE A 143 3.74 32.92 -18.62
CA PHE A 143 4.31 32.45 -17.36
C PHE A 143 5.30 33.45 -16.77
N HIS A 144 5.31 33.50 -15.45
CA HIS A 144 6.35 34.20 -14.69
C HIS A 144 6.92 33.33 -13.57
N VAL A 145 8.18 33.57 -13.22
CA VAL A 145 8.88 32.82 -12.17
C VAL A 145 8.38 33.24 -10.79
N THR A 146 8.00 32.28 -9.96
CA THR A 146 7.54 32.50 -8.57
C THR A 146 8.50 31.94 -7.52
N ALA A 147 9.44 31.07 -7.90
CA ALA A 147 10.56 30.63 -7.06
C ALA A 147 11.78 30.24 -7.89
N GLU A 148 12.97 30.37 -7.30
CA GLU A 148 14.26 29.99 -7.90
C GLU A 148 15.12 29.17 -6.93
N THR A 149 15.86 28.17 -7.46
CA THR A 149 16.94 27.48 -6.77
C THR A 149 18.24 27.78 -7.47
N GLY A 150 19.17 28.50 -6.81
CA GLY A 150 20.42 28.88 -7.45
C GLY A 150 20.19 29.62 -8.78
N ASN A 151 20.37 28.93 -9.91
CA ASN A 151 20.20 29.49 -11.25
C ASN A 151 19.04 28.85 -12.04
N ALA A 152 18.18 28.03 -11.39
CA ALA A 152 17.11 27.29 -12.04
C ALA A 152 15.73 27.78 -11.58
N VAL A 153 14.75 27.70 -12.48
CA VAL A 153 13.33 27.93 -12.17
C VAL A 153 12.85 26.83 -11.22
N ALA A 154 12.54 27.19 -9.97
CA ALA A 154 11.99 26.28 -8.98
C ALA A 154 10.45 26.27 -9.00
N ALA A 155 9.81 27.39 -9.39
CA ALA A 155 8.38 27.44 -9.59
C ALA A 155 8.01 28.57 -10.58
N ALA A 156 6.91 28.36 -11.30
CA ALA A 156 6.36 29.34 -12.23
C ALA A 156 4.84 29.20 -12.26
N GLU A 157 4.15 30.26 -12.68
CA GLU A 157 2.71 30.26 -12.83
C GLU A 157 2.24 31.11 -14.01
N ASP A 158 1.06 30.75 -14.55
CA ASP A 158 0.23 31.57 -15.42
C ASP A 158 -1.16 31.74 -14.79
N PRO A 159 -1.37 32.83 -14.05
CA PRO A 159 -2.64 33.05 -13.36
C PRO A 159 -3.85 33.18 -14.30
N ALA A 160 -3.63 33.67 -15.52
CA ALA A 160 -4.71 33.84 -16.50
C ALA A 160 -5.29 32.49 -16.94
N ARG A 161 -4.44 31.48 -17.10
CA ARG A 161 -4.83 30.11 -17.42
C ARG A 161 -5.03 29.24 -16.17
N ARG A 162 -4.77 29.78 -14.98
CA ARG A 162 -4.80 29.06 -13.68
C ARG A 162 -3.85 27.86 -13.65
N ILE A 163 -2.67 28.01 -14.25
CA ILE A 163 -1.63 26.97 -14.30
C ILE A 163 -0.50 27.36 -13.35
N TYR A 164 -0.17 26.45 -12.45
CA TYR A 164 0.87 26.56 -11.43
C TYR A 164 1.84 25.41 -11.60
N ALA A 165 3.11 25.62 -11.30
CA ALA A 165 4.07 24.53 -11.42
C ALA A 165 5.27 24.71 -10.50
N VAL A 166 5.78 23.60 -9.98
CA VAL A 166 6.97 23.52 -9.12
C VAL A 166 7.91 22.45 -9.64
N GLN A 167 9.22 22.71 -9.58
CA GLN A 167 10.26 21.74 -9.97
C GLN A 167 10.57 20.74 -8.85
N PHE A 168 10.41 21.14 -7.61
CA PHE A 168 10.62 20.33 -6.42
C PHE A 168 9.36 19.52 -6.05
N HIS A 169 9.50 18.64 -5.09
CA HIS A 169 8.44 17.76 -4.60
C HIS A 169 7.82 18.29 -3.30
N PRO A 170 6.65 18.94 -3.33
CA PRO A 170 5.98 19.42 -2.12
C PRO A 170 5.35 18.29 -1.29
N GLU A 171 5.10 17.13 -1.90
CA GLU A 171 4.46 15.98 -1.25
C GLU A 171 5.36 15.25 -0.26
N VAL A 172 6.70 15.39 -0.37
CA VAL A 172 7.64 14.66 0.49
C VAL A 172 7.95 15.41 1.78
N ASN A 173 8.22 14.70 2.86
CA ASN A 173 8.53 15.28 4.19
C ASN A 173 9.80 16.13 4.24
N HIS A 174 10.64 16.05 3.20
CA HIS A 174 11.91 16.79 3.12
C HIS A 174 11.75 18.21 2.55
N THR A 175 10.55 18.56 2.07
CA THR A 175 10.20 19.92 1.63
C THR A 175 9.51 20.66 2.77
N ASP A 176 10.15 21.75 3.26
CA ASP A 176 9.54 22.61 4.28
C ASP A 176 8.31 23.31 3.70
N GLY A 177 7.20 23.34 4.44
CA GLY A 177 5.96 23.97 3.96
C GLY A 177 5.28 23.24 2.78
N GLY A 178 5.68 22.01 2.46
CA GLY A 178 5.09 21.25 1.35
C GLY A 178 3.61 21.00 1.51
N ARG A 179 3.15 20.75 2.76
CA ARG A 179 1.74 20.62 3.08
C ARG A 179 0.95 21.91 2.84
N GLU A 180 1.53 23.05 3.21
CA GLU A 180 0.95 24.37 3.02
C GLU A 180 0.84 24.73 1.53
N ILE A 181 1.84 24.38 0.71
CA ILE A 181 1.79 24.54 -0.75
C ILE A 181 0.62 23.77 -1.34
N LEU A 182 0.45 22.49 -0.95
CA LEU A 182 -0.67 21.68 -1.41
C LEU A 182 -2.01 22.23 -0.89
N ASN A 183 -2.09 22.69 0.36
CA ASN A 183 -3.27 23.34 0.92
C ASN A 183 -3.67 24.59 0.13
N ASN A 184 -2.71 25.44 -0.19
CA ASN A 184 -2.96 26.65 -0.98
C ASN A 184 -3.51 26.29 -2.37
N PHE A 185 -2.95 25.27 -3.02
CA PHE A 185 -3.48 24.78 -4.29
C PHE A 185 -4.91 24.25 -4.15
N ILE A 186 -5.14 23.37 -3.19
CA ILE A 186 -6.42 22.67 -2.99
C ILE A 186 -7.54 23.67 -2.62
N PHE A 187 -7.30 24.52 -1.64
CA PHE A 187 -8.35 25.36 -1.07
C PHE A 187 -8.38 26.77 -1.65
N ALA A 188 -7.25 27.47 -1.68
CA ALA A 188 -7.22 28.85 -2.12
C ALA A 188 -7.34 28.98 -3.66
N ILE A 189 -6.74 28.06 -4.41
CA ILE A 189 -6.71 28.11 -5.88
C ILE A 189 -7.85 27.29 -6.49
N CYS A 190 -8.05 26.04 -6.07
CA CYS A 190 -9.09 25.16 -6.62
C CYS A 190 -10.46 25.41 -5.99
N GLY A 191 -10.54 25.92 -4.75
CA GLY A 191 -11.79 26.07 -4.01
C GLY A 191 -12.44 24.73 -3.65
N ALA A 192 -11.62 23.65 -3.52
CA ALA A 192 -12.14 22.34 -3.16
C ALA A 192 -12.70 22.34 -1.72
N GLU A 193 -13.72 21.50 -1.49
CA GLU A 193 -14.35 21.40 -0.18
C GLU A 193 -13.84 20.14 0.57
N PRO A 194 -13.57 20.23 1.90
CA PRO A 194 -13.08 19.12 2.69
C PRO A 194 -14.22 18.15 3.06
N LYS A 195 -14.78 17.45 2.07
CA LYS A 195 -15.91 16.52 2.22
C LYS A 195 -15.48 15.05 2.33
N TRP A 196 -14.21 14.73 2.12
CA TRP A 196 -13.70 13.37 2.24
C TRP A 196 -13.50 12.99 3.70
N SER A 197 -14.39 12.14 4.22
CA SER A 197 -14.31 11.62 5.60
C SER A 197 -14.65 10.13 5.65
N GLY A 198 -14.18 9.42 6.67
CA GLY A 198 -14.48 8.00 6.86
C GLY A 198 -15.98 7.75 6.97
N SER A 199 -16.70 8.57 7.74
CA SER A 199 -18.17 8.44 7.91
C SER A 199 -18.95 8.64 6.61
N ALA A 200 -18.57 9.63 5.79
CA ALA A 200 -19.19 9.85 4.47
C ALA A 200 -18.90 8.66 3.54
N PHE A 201 -17.65 8.20 3.47
CA PHE A 201 -17.27 7.04 2.70
C PHE A 201 -18.04 5.78 3.12
N ILE A 202 -18.15 5.51 4.44
CA ILE A 202 -18.92 4.37 4.96
C ILE A 202 -20.38 4.45 4.50
N ALA A 203 -21.02 5.61 4.63
CA ALA A 203 -22.42 5.78 4.26
C ALA A 203 -22.66 5.54 2.76
N GLU A 204 -21.84 6.16 1.90
CA GLU A 204 -21.91 6.00 0.45
C GLU A 204 -21.63 4.54 0.01
N THR A 205 -20.60 3.93 0.58
CA THR A 205 -20.21 2.55 0.25
C THR A 205 -21.29 1.55 0.67
N VAL A 206 -21.84 1.70 1.87
CA VAL A 206 -22.95 0.85 2.37
C VAL A 206 -24.16 0.96 1.46
N GLU A 207 -24.53 2.15 1.05
CA GLU A 207 -25.69 2.35 0.13
C GLU A 207 -25.41 1.76 -1.26
N SER A 208 -24.22 1.93 -1.79
CA SER A 208 -23.79 1.35 -3.07
C SER A 208 -23.85 -0.18 -3.04
N ILE A 209 -23.33 -0.80 -1.98
CA ILE A 209 -23.37 -2.26 -1.80
C ILE A 209 -24.81 -2.76 -1.69
N ARG A 210 -25.68 -2.07 -0.94
CA ARG A 210 -27.10 -2.43 -0.85
C ARG A 210 -27.79 -2.46 -2.20
N LYS A 211 -27.54 -1.43 -3.03
CA LYS A 211 -28.07 -1.35 -4.39
C LYS A 211 -27.54 -2.46 -5.29
N GLN A 212 -26.22 -2.69 -5.22
CA GLN A 212 -25.57 -3.71 -6.04
C GLN A 212 -26.06 -5.12 -5.71
N VAL A 213 -26.14 -5.46 -4.42
CA VAL A 213 -26.48 -6.82 -3.96
C VAL A 213 -28.00 -7.08 -4.04
N GLY A 214 -28.83 -6.11 -3.69
CA GLY A 214 -30.29 -6.25 -3.68
C GLY A 214 -30.76 -7.42 -2.81
N SER A 215 -31.42 -8.38 -3.44
CA SER A 215 -31.88 -9.61 -2.77
C SER A 215 -30.83 -10.73 -2.74
N GLY A 216 -29.69 -10.58 -3.42
CA GLY A 216 -28.64 -11.58 -3.54
C GLY A 216 -27.88 -11.82 -2.23
N ARG A 217 -26.97 -12.80 -2.26
CA ARG A 217 -26.04 -13.12 -1.17
C ARG A 217 -24.60 -12.92 -1.62
N ALA A 218 -23.75 -12.56 -0.69
CA ALA A 218 -22.32 -12.36 -0.91
C ALA A 218 -21.47 -13.33 -0.09
N LEU A 219 -20.29 -13.65 -0.61
CA LEU A 219 -19.27 -14.46 0.04
C LEU A 219 -18.01 -13.64 0.20
N CYS A 220 -17.37 -13.71 1.35
CA CYS A 220 -16.10 -13.03 1.64
C CYS A 220 -15.04 -14.04 2.06
N ALA A 221 -13.90 -14.04 1.38
CA ALA A 221 -12.72 -14.78 1.83
C ALA A 221 -11.95 -13.92 2.82
N LEU A 222 -11.89 -14.36 4.07
CA LEU A 222 -11.10 -13.70 5.12
C LEU A 222 -9.68 -14.26 5.14
N SER A 223 -8.70 -13.36 5.07
CA SER A 223 -7.28 -13.72 5.20
C SER A 223 -6.75 -13.57 6.63
N GLY A 224 -7.59 -13.11 7.57
CA GLY A 224 -7.15 -12.71 8.91
C GLY A 224 -6.42 -11.37 8.96
N GLY A 225 -6.27 -10.68 7.83
CA GLY A 225 -5.70 -9.35 7.74
C GLY A 225 -6.75 -8.24 7.90
N VAL A 226 -6.28 -7.03 8.19
CA VAL A 226 -7.14 -5.85 8.42
C VAL A 226 -8.03 -5.52 7.22
N ASP A 227 -7.51 -5.64 5.99
CA ASP A 227 -8.24 -5.25 4.78
C ASP A 227 -9.47 -6.14 4.56
N SER A 228 -9.30 -7.46 4.62
CA SER A 228 -10.42 -8.39 4.50
C SER A 228 -11.45 -8.22 5.63
N ALA A 229 -11.00 -7.90 6.85
CA ALA A 229 -11.88 -7.67 7.98
C ALA A 229 -12.70 -6.37 7.82
N VAL A 230 -12.08 -5.28 7.37
CA VAL A 230 -12.78 -4.01 7.10
C VAL A 230 -13.75 -4.16 5.93
N ALA A 231 -13.35 -4.85 4.86
CA ALA A 231 -14.24 -5.15 3.74
C ALA A 231 -15.47 -5.95 4.21
N ALA A 232 -15.26 -7.01 5.00
CA ALA A 232 -16.34 -7.81 5.57
C ALA A 232 -17.27 -6.99 6.48
N ALA A 233 -16.73 -6.13 7.34
CA ALA A 233 -17.52 -5.28 8.22
C ALA A 233 -18.37 -4.26 7.45
N LEU A 234 -17.82 -3.64 6.40
CA LEU A 234 -18.58 -2.73 5.51
C LEU A 234 -19.73 -3.46 4.82
N VAL A 235 -19.45 -4.63 4.25
CA VAL A 235 -20.47 -5.42 3.54
C VAL A 235 -21.51 -5.96 4.53
N HIS A 236 -21.10 -6.43 5.71
CA HIS A 236 -22.03 -6.86 6.76
C HIS A 236 -22.95 -5.70 7.19
N ARG A 237 -22.41 -4.50 7.37
CA ARG A 237 -23.22 -3.30 7.68
C ARG A 237 -24.23 -2.97 6.57
N ALA A 238 -23.91 -3.31 5.32
CA ALA A 238 -24.79 -3.07 4.17
C ALA A 238 -25.90 -4.13 4.04
N ILE A 239 -25.57 -5.43 4.15
CA ILE A 239 -26.46 -6.53 3.78
C ILE A 239 -26.71 -7.56 4.91
N GLY A 240 -26.10 -7.38 6.09
CA GLY A 240 -26.31 -8.25 7.26
C GLY A 240 -26.04 -9.73 6.98
N ASP A 241 -26.98 -10.59 7.36
CA ASP A 241 -26.88 -12.05 7.25
C ASP A 241 -26.85 -12.60 5.81
N LYS A 242 -26.98 -11.74 4.80
CA LYS A 242 -26.75 -12.12 3.40
C LYS A 242 -25.26 -12.26 3.07
N LEU A 243 -24.35 -11.82 3.96
CA LEU A 243 -22.93 -12.05 3.86
C LEU A 243 -22.56 -13.34 4.60
N THR A 244 -21.85 -14.23 3.92
CA THR A 244 -21.15 -15.36 4.54
C THR A 244 -19.67 -15.12 4.43
N ASN A 245 -18.95 -15.17 5.56
CA ASN A 245 -17.50 -15.04 5.58
C ASN A 245 -16.89 -16.44 5.73
N VAL A 246 -15.83 -16.73 4.98
CA VAL A 246 -15.07 -17.98 5.07
C VAL A 246 -13.66 -17.67 5.52
N PHE A 247 -13.22 -18.28 6.61
CA PHE A 247 -11.86 -18.20 7.11
C PHE A 247 -11.24 -19.59 7.10
N VAL A 248 -10.13 -19.75 6.36
CA VAL A 248 -9.48 -21.04 6.13
C VAL A 248 -8.24 -21.17 7.00
N ASP A 249 -8.18 -22.22 7.82
CA ASP A 249 -6.92 -22.67 8.40
C ASP A 249 -6.12 -23.45 7.35
N THR A 250 -5.06 -22.87 6.88
CA THR A 250 -4.13 -23.46 5.93
C THR A 250 -3.06 -24.33 6.61
N GLY A 251 -3.01 -24.35 7.94
CA GLY A 251 -1.92 -24.93 8.70
C GLY A 251 -0.62 -24.11 8.63
N LEU A 252 -0.67 -22.90 8.03
CA LEU A 252 0.48 -22.00 7.85
C LEU A 252 0.34 -20.69 8.65
N LEU A 253 -0.70 -20.58 9.48
CA LEU A 253 -0.93 -19.45 10.36
C LEU A 253 0.03 -19.48 11.56
N ARG A 254 0.17 -18.32 12.23
CA ARG A 254 0.91 -18.17 13.48
C ARG A 254 0.29 -19.01 14.61
N LYS A 255 0.98 -19.12 15.71
CA LYS A 255 0.50 -19.83 16.91
C LYS A 255 -0.82 -19.23 17.37
N ASN A 256 -1.85 -20.05 17.54
CA ASN A 256 -3.22 -19.70 17.98
C ASN A 256 -3.97 -18.70 17.08
N GLU A 257 -3.40 -18.28 15.96
CA GLU A 257 -3.96 -17.22 15.13
C GLU A 257 -5.33 -17.56 14.55
N TYR A 258 -5.58 -18.84 14.27
CA TYR A 258 -6.87 -19.28 13.72
C TYR A 258 -8.00 -19.07 14.72
N GLU A 259 -7.86 -19.59 15.92
CA GLU A 259 -8.85 -19.51 16.98
C GLU A 259 -9.06 -18.06 17.45
N GLU A 260 -7.96 -17.32 17.65
CA GLU A 260 -8.00 -15.91 18.05
C GLU A 260 -8.73 -15.05 17.02
N THR A 261 -8.44 -15.28 15.73
CA THR A 261 -9.08 -14.52 14.63
C THR A 261 -10.56 -14.88 14.52
N LEU A 262 -10.94 -16.16 14.62
CA LEU A 262 -12.35 -16.58 14.61
C LEU A 262 -13.15 -15.96 15.76
N SER A 263 -12.62 -16.05 16.98
CA SER A 263 -13.27 -15.45 18.17
C SER A 263 -13.44 -13.94 17.97
N LEU A 264 -12.41 -13.26 17.50
CA LEU A 264 -12.43 -11.81 17.31
C LEU A 264 -13.48 -11.39 16.25
N LEU A 265 -13.55 -12.12 15.14
CA LEU A 265 -14.52 -11.83 14.07
C LEU A 265 -15.96 -12.15 14.48
N ARG A 266 -16.19 -13.26 15.21
CA ARG A 266 -17.52 -13.68 15.64
C ARG A 266 -18.00 -12.89 16.86
N ASP A 267 -17.19 -12.86 17.91
CA ASP A 267 -17.60 -12.36 19.24
C ASP A 267 -17.52 -10.84 19.36
N LYS A 268 -16.52 -10.22 18.70
CA LYS A 268 -16.33 -8.75 18.75
C LYS A 268 -17.04 -8.03 17.61
N LEU A 269 -17.03 -8.60 16.41
CA LEU A 269 -17.62 -7.95 15.22
C LEU A 269 -19.00 -8.49 14.84
N GLY A 270 -19.49 -9.57 15.50
CA GLY A 270 -20.78 -10.18 15.22
C GLY A 270 -20.89 -10.74 13.80
N LEU A 271 -19.79 -11.05 13.15
CA LEU A 271 -19.78 -11.56 11.78
C LEU A 271 -20.14 -13.04 11.75
N SER A 272 -20.98 -13.45 10.80
CA SER A 272 -21.18 -14.86 10.46
C SER A 272 -19.93 -15.39 9.74
N VAL A 273 -19.12 -16.20 10.42
CA VAL A 273 -17.86 -16.74 9.89
C VAL A 273 -17.90 -18.26 9.88
N LEU A 274 -17.75 -18.85 8.70
CA LEU A 274 -17.50 -20.28 8.51
C LEU A 274 -15.99 -20.53 8.61
N GLY A 275 -15.56 -21.20 9.67
CA GLY A 275 -14.17 -21.65 9.83
C GLY A 275 -13.99 -22.99 9.11
N VAL A 276 -12.97 -23.09 8.27
CA VAL A 276 -12.64 -24.29 7.50
C VAL A 276 -11.23 -24.73 7.83
N ASP A 277 -11.06 -25.88 8.47
CA ASP A 277 -9.74 -26.50 8.64
C ASP A 277 -9.38 -27.27 7.37
N ALA A 278 -8.39 -26.75 6.64
CA ALA A 278 -7.80 -27.37 5.45
C ALA A 278 -6.30 -27.67 5.65
N SER A 279 -5.80 -27.62 6.88
CA SER A 279 -4.37 -27.73 7.23
C SER A 279 -3.70 -28.97 6.64
N GLU A 280 -4.36 -30.12 6.76
CA GLU A 280 -3.86 -31.41 6.19
C GLU A 280 -3.67 -31.33 4.68
N ARG A 281 -4.59 -30.67 4.01
CA ARG A 281 -4.62 -30.56 2.57
C ARG A 281 -3.48 -29.67 2.04
N PHE A 282 -3.27 -28.50 2.68
CA PHE A 282 -2.16 -27.62 2.33
C PHE A 282 -0.80 -28.26 2.64
N LEU A 283 -0.64 -28.81 3.83
CA LEU A 283 0.64 -29.43 4.24
C LEU A 283 0.98 -30.65 3.40
N GLY A 284 -0.02 -31.44 3.01
CA GLY A 284 0.17 -32.58 2.10
C GLY A 284 0.69 -32.16 0.72
N ARG A 285 0.17 -31.03 0.17
CA ARG A 285 0.61 -30.50 -1.12
C ARG A 285 1.98 -29.80 -1.08
N LEU A 286 2.39 -29.32 0.09
CA LEU A 286 3.68 -28.64 0.30
C LEU A 286 4.81 -29.62 0.66
N GLY A 287 4.49 -30.90 0.90
CA GLY A 287 5.49 -31.90 1.27
C GLY A 287 6.63 -31.99 0.25
N GLY A 288 7.88 -31.74 0.68
CA GLY A 288 9.06 -31.79 -0.17
C GLY A 288 9.28 -30.59 -1.09
N ILE A 289 8.41 -29.59 -1.07
CA ILE A 289 8.57 -28.37 -1.89
C ILE A 289 9.47 -27.38 -1.17
N GLU A 290 10.56 -26.99 -1.84
CA GLU A 290 11.55 -26.04 -1.32
C GLU A 290 11.51 -24.68 -2.03
N ASP A 291 11.18 -24.67 -3.34
CA ASP A 291 11.16 -23.46 -4.15
C ASP A 291 10.03 -22.50 -3.71
N PRO A 292 10.35 -21.21 -3.38
CA PRO A 292 9.39 -20.26 -2.86
C PRO A 292 8.23 -19.96 -3.82
N GLU A 293 8.49 -19.91 -5.11
CA GLU A 293 7.45 -19.61 -6.11
C GLU A 293 6.50 -20.81 -6.29
N GLN A 294 7.01 -22.03 -6.18
CA GLN A 294 6.16 -23.23 -6.16
C GLN A 294 5.30 -23.26 -4.89
N LYS A 295 5.87 -22.94 -3.71
CA LYS A 295 5.09 -22.81 -2.46
C LYS A 295 3.94 -21.81 -2.66
N ARG A 296 4.21 -20.62 -3.18
CA ARG A 296 3.19 -19.57 -3.42
C ARG A 296 2.08 -20.06 -4.37
N LYS A 297 2.45 -20.68 -5.49
CA LYS A 297 1.50 -21.22 -6.47
C LYS A 297 0.62 -22.31 -5.90
N ILE A 298 1.19 -23.26 -5.16
CA ILE A 298 0.45 -24.35 -4.51
C ILE A 298 -0.54 -23.77 -3.49
N ILE A 299 -0.08 -22.89 -2.61
CA ILE A 299 -0.92 -22.28 -1.57
C ILE A 299 -2.06 -21.48 -2.21
N GLY A 300 -1.77 -20.65 -3.20
CA GLY A 300 -2.78 -19.87 -3.90
C GLY A 300 -3.81 -20.74 -4.60
N SER A 301 -3.40 -21.77 -5.35
CA SER A 301 -4.31 -22.67 -6.05
C SER A 301 -5.18 -23.50 -5.09
N GLU A 302 -4.59 -23.95 -3.98
CA GLU A 302 -5.31 -24.73 -3.00
C GLU A 302 -6.33 -23.90 -2.23
N PHE A 303 -5.96 -22.63 -1.89
CA PHE A 303 -6.91 -21.71 -1.28
C PHE A 303 -8.13 -21.47 -2.15
N ILE A 304 -7.91 -21.25 -3.46
CA ILE A 304 -9.00 -21.08 -4.43
C ILE A 304 -9.88 -22.35 -4.48
N SER A 305 -9.28 -23.54 -4.47
CA SER A 305 -10.02 -24.80 -4.50
C SER A 305 -10.91 -24.98 -3.27
N VAL A 306 -10.36 -24.76 -2.06
CA VAL A 306 -11.11 -24.83 -0.80
C VAL A 306 -12.25 -23.82 -0.80
N PHE A 307 -11.96 -22.59 -1.21
CA PHE A 307 -12.96 -21.54 -1.26
C PHE A 307 -14.08 -21.84 -2.25
N ALA A 308 -13.75 -22.37 -3.44
CA ALA A 308 -14.73 -22.78 -4.45
C ALA A 308 -15.64 -23.93 -3.96
N GLU A 309 -15.08 -24.88 -3.22
CA GLU A 309 -15.85 -25.97 -2.62
C GLU A 309 -16.88 -25.43 -1.61
N GLU A 310 -16.45 -24.51 -0.73
CA GLU A 310 -17.36 -23.89 0.24
C GLU A 310 -18.43 -23.02 -0.45
N ALA A 311 -18.05 -22.30 -1.50
CA ALA A 311 -19.00 -21.53 -2.30
C ALA A 311 -20.09 -22.42 -2.93
N ARG A 312 -19.72 -23.60 -3.46
CA ARG A 312 -20.68 -24.56 -3.99
C ARG A 312 -21.60 -25.14 -2.91
N ARG A 313 -21.07 -25.42 -1.70
CA ARG A 313 -21.86 -25.91 -0.56
C ARG A 313 -22.95 -24.91 -0.12
N LEU A 314 -22.67 -23.62 -0.23
CA LEU A 314 -23.61 -22.56 0.09
C LEU A 314 -24.72 -22.41 -0.97
N GLY A 315 -24.58 -23.06 -2.11
CA GLY A 315 -25.59 -23.14 -3.17
C GLY A 315 -25.67 -21.90 -4.05
N GLY A 316 -26.46 -21.99 -5.13
CA GLY A 316 -26.56 -20.99 -6.20
C GLY A 316 -27.15 -19.62 -5.82
N GLN A 317 -27.40 -19.35 -4.54
CA GLN A 317 -27.88 -18.05 -4.06
C GLN A 317 -26.74 -17.03 -3.90
N VAL A 318 -25.49 -17.47 -3.82
CA VAL A 318 -24.32 -16.59 -3.73
C VAL A 318 -23.99 -16.09 -5.13
N LYS A 319 -24.13 -14.78 -5.34
CA LYS A 319 -23.87 -14.11 -6.62
C LYS A 319 -22.67 -13.16 -6.58
N TYR A 320 -22.21 -12.82 -5.40
CA TYR A 320 -21.18 -11.80 -5.21
C TYR A 320 -20.02 -12.32 -4.39
N LEU A 321 -18.81 -11.92 -4.78
CA LEU A 321 -17.58 -12.17 -4.04
C LEU A 321 -17.01 -10.85 -3.53
N VAL A 322 -16.76 -10.78 -2.22
CA VAL A 322 -16.13 -9.62 -1.57
C VAL A 322 -14.63 -9.79 -1.60
N GLN A 323 -13.95 -8.76 -2.07
CA GLN A 323 -12.49 -8.69 -2.14
C GLN A 323 -11.97 -7.41 -1.48
N GLY A 324 -10.91 -7.53 -0.68
CA GLY A 324 -10.27 -6.41 0.01
C GLY A 324 -9.19 -5.71 -0.83
N THR A 325 -9.42 -5.54 -2.14
CA THR A 325 -8.53 -4.82 -3.04
C THR A 325 -8.38 -3.37 -2.59
N LEU A 326 -7.15 -2.88 -2.51
CA LEU A 326 -6.83 -1.51 -2.14
C LEU A 326 -6.51 -0.65 -3.37
N TYR A 327 -6.52 0.68 -3.18
CA TYR A 327 -6.23 1.62 -4.26
C TYR A 327 -4.83 1.43 -4.89
N PRO A 328 -3.74 1.22 -4.13
CA PRO A 328 -2.44 0.88 -4.70
C PRO A 328 -2.45 -0.37 -5.59
N ASP A 329 -3.20 -1.40 -5.20
CA ASP A 329 -3.31 -2.64 -6.00
C ASP A 329 -3.96 -2.38 -7.37
N VAL A 330 -4.94 -1.47 -7.40
CA VAL A 330 -5.62 -1.06 -8.64
C VAL A 330 -4.67 -0.31 -9.56
N ILE A 331 -3.90 0.65 -9.02
CA ILE A 331 -2.96 1.45 -9.79
C ILE A 331 -1.84 0.58 -10.36
N GLU A 332 -1.28 -0.32 -9.55
CA GLU A 332 -0.23 -1.25 -9.99
C GLU A 332 -0.71 -2.22 -11.08
N SER A 333 -2.02 -2.56 -11.11
CA SER A 333 -2.60 -3.43 -12.14
C SER A 333 -2.83 -2.73 -13.48
N VAL A 334 -2.92 -1.40 -13.49
CA VAL A 334 -3.11 -0.54 -14.69
C VAL A 334 -1.78 0.12 -15.09
N SER A 335 -0.66 -0.61 -15.06
CA SER A 335 0.65 -0.03 -15.28
C SER A 335 0.79 0.67 -16.64
N VAL A 336 1.29 1.90 -16.61
CA VAL A 336 1.63 2.76 -17.76
C VAL A 336 2.87 2.22 -18.53
N ARG A 337 3.58 1.24 -17.99
CA ARG A 337 4.72 0.57 -18.64
C ARG A 337 4.21 -0.66 -19.38
N GLY A 338 4.37 -0.66 -20.69
CA GLY A 338 3.99 -1.71 -21.66
C GLY A 338 4.11 -3.20 -21.23
N PRO A 339 3.97 -4.20 -22.10
CA PRO A 339 3.61 -5.58 -21.76
C PRO A 339 4.58 -6.37 -20.88
N SER A 340 5.60 -5.76 -20.32
CA SER A 340 6.67 -6.45 -19.57
C SER A 340 6.67 -6.31 -18.04
N ALA A 341 5.69 -5.69 -17.40
CA ALA A 341 5.70 -5.55 -15.95
C ALA A 341 4.34 -5.76 -15.28
N VAL A 342 3.72 -6.92 -15.47
CA VAL A 342 2.71 -7.42 -14.53
C VAL A 342 3.45 -7.99 -13.33
N ILE A 343 3.79 -7.13 -12.35
CA ILE A 343 4.60 -7.53 -11.19
C ILE A 343 3.76 -8.20 -10.09
N LYS A 344 2.42 -8.08 -10.09
CA LYS A 344 1.55 -8.74 -9.10
C LYS A 344 0.30 -9.34 -9.73
N SER A 345 0.39 -10.58 -10.16
CA SER A 345 -0.77 -11.43 -10.50
C SER A 345 -1.47 -12.02 -9.26
N HIS A 346 -1.07 -11.65 -8.03
CA HIS A 346 -1.41 -12.38 -6.82
C HIS A 346 -2.69 -11.92 -6.10
N HIS A 347 -3.30 -10.81 -6.53
CA HIS A 347 -4.55 -10.31 -5.95
C HIS A 347 -5.76 -10.53 -6.86
N ASN A 348 -5.60 -11.22 -7.99
CA ASN A 348 -6.69 -11.45 -8.91
C ASN A 348 -7.39 -12.80 -8.63
N VAL A 349 -8.69 -12.74 -8.42
CA VAL A 349 -9.63 -13.86 -8.45
C VAL A 349 -9.68 -14.54 -9.84
N GLY A 350 -8.75 -14.21 -10.74
CA GLY A 350 -8.59 -14.84 -12.06
C GLY A 350 -8.32 -16.35 -12.04
N GLY A 351 -8.25 -16.97 -10.85
CA GLY A 351 -8.14 -18.40 -10.67
C GLY A 351 -9.43 -19.10 -10.22
N LEU A 352 -10.55 -18.39 -10.02
CA LEU A 352 -11.81 -19.06 -9.72
C LEU A 352 -12.29 -19.87 -10.91
N PRO A 353 -12.86 -21.07 -10.64
CA PRO A 353 -13.43 -21.89 -11.70
C PRO A 353 -14.51 -21.16 -12.50
N PRO A 354 -14.61 -21.37 -13.84
CA PRO A 354 -15.59 -20.69 -14.69
C PRO A 354 -17.05 -20.96 -14.32
N ASP A 355 -17.30 -22.04 -13.60
CA ASP A 355 -18.62 -22.43 -13.09
C ASP A 355 -19.08 -21.62 -11.86
N LEU A 356 -18.23 -20.71 -11.36
CA LEU A 356 -18.53 -19.81 -10.26
C LEU A 356 -18.46 -18.33 -10.72
N PRO A 357 -19.43 -17.86 -11.51
CA PRO A 357 -19.43 -16.50 -12.06
C PRO A 357 -19.89 -15.50 -11.00
N PHE A 358 -19.00 -15.10 -10.10
CA PHE A 358 -19.32 -14.07 -9.12
C PHE A 358 -19.09 -12.68 -9.69
N ALA A 359 -20.03 -11.76 -9.40
CA ALA A 359 -19.76 -10.32 -9.51
C ALA A 359 -18.91 -9.86 -8.30
N LEU A 360 -17.92 -9.04 -8.55
CA LEU A 360 -17.02 -8.55 -7.49
C LEU A 360 -17.67 -7.40 -6.70
N ILE A 361 -17.42 -7.40 -5.38
CA ILE A 361 -17.64 -6.27 -4.48
C ILE A 361 -16.28 -5.91 -3.90
N GLU A 362 -15.74 -4.76 -4.29
CA GLU A 362 -14.43 -4.25 -3.86
C GLU A 362 -14.59 -2.96 -3.06
N PRO A 363 -15.04 -3.02 -1.81
CA PRO A 363 -15.43 -1.83 -1.05
C PRO A 363 -14.26 -0.92 -0.69
N LEU A 364 -13.01 -1.40 -0.75
CA LEU A 364 -11.82 -0.68 -0.37
C LEU A 364 -11.00 -0.18 -1.57
N ARG A 365 -11.50 -0.38 -2.79
CA ARG A 365 -10.78 -0.13 -4.05
C ARG A 365 -10.27 1.32 -4.20
N GLU A 366 -10.88 2.27 -3.51
CA GLU A 366 -10.51 3.68 -3.54
C GLU A 366 -9.69 4.12 -2.32
N LEU A 367 -9.31 3.22 -1.42
CA LEU A 367 -8.67 3.55 -0.15
C LEU A 367 -7.19 3.18 -0.10
N PHE A 368 -6.41 4.07 0.52
CA PHE A 368 -5.07 3.74 0.98
C PHE A 368 -5.10 2.94 2.29
N LYS A 369 -4.00 2.26 2.61
CA LYS A 369 -3.91 1.37 3.78
C LYS A 369 -4.20 2.06 5.13
N ASP A 370 -3.75 3.30 5.28
CA ASP A 370 -4.02 4.11 6.48
C ASP A 370 -5.49 4.54 6.58
N GLU A 371 -6.13 4.83 5.44
CA GLU A 371 -7.57 5.11 5.38
C GLU A 371 -8.40 3.88 5.77
N VAL A 372 -7.99 2.68 5.30
CA VAL A 372 -8.64 1.42 5.70
C VAL A 372 -8.60 1.24 7.21
N ARG A 373 -7.46 1.51 7.86
CA ARG A 373 -7.35 1.42 9.33
C ARG A 373 -8.26 2.43 10.03
N ARG A 374 -8.34 3.68 9.54
CA ARG A 374 -9.25 4.71 10.10
C ARG A 374 -10.71 4.29 9.97
N ILE A 375 -11.12 3.83 8.79
CA ILE A 375 -12.47 3.33 8.53
C ILE A 375 -12.77 2.11 9.38
N GLY A 376 -11.82 1.20 9.55
CA GLY A 376 -11.93 0.08 10.45
C GLY A 376 -12.22 0.50 11.90
N ALA A 377 -11.52 1.54 12.40
CA ALA A 377 -11.78 2.10 13.72
C ALA A 377 -13.19 2.70 13.84
N GLU A 378 -13.64 3.44 12.81
CA GLU A 378 -15.01 4.00 12.76
C GLU A 378 -16.10 2.91 12.65
N LEU A 379 -15.77 1.75 12.10
CA LEU A 379 -16.64 0.57 12.04
C LEU A 379 -16.63 -0.24 13.36
N GLY A 380 -15.76 0.12 14.33
CA GLY A 380 -15.65 -0.55 15.62
C GLY A 380 -14.74 -1.77 15.63
N LEU A 381 -13.85 -1.91 14.65
CA LEU A 381 -12.87 -3.00 14.69
C LEU A 381 -11.92 -2.82 15.88
N PRO A 382 -11.58 -3.91 16.59
CA PRO A 382 -10.63 -3.87 17.70
C PRO A 382 -9.24 -3.38 17.27
N GLN A 383 -8.59 -2.62 18.15
CA GLN A 383 -7.25 -2.09 17.91
C GLN A 383 -6.22 -3.19 17.60
N GLU A 384 -6.33 -4.33 18.26
CA GLU A 384 -5.48 -5.51 18.01
C GLU A 384 -5.51 -5.97 16.56
N MET A 385 -6.67 -5.86 15.90
CA MET A 385 -6.82 -6.18 14.47
C MET A 385 -6.30 -5.05 13.58
N LEU A 386 -6.58 -3.80 13.93
CA LEU A 386 -6.18 -2.63 13.16
C LEU A 386 -4.67 -2.42 13.13
N GLN A 387 -3.99 -2.78 14.24
CA GLN A 387 -2.55 -2.65 14.41
C GLN A 387 -1.77 -3.92 14.06
N LYS A 388 -2.47 -4.98 13.62
CA LYS A 388 -1.81 -6.24 13.24
C LYS A 388 -0.75 -5.97 12.16
N HIS A 389 0.46 -6.51 12.39
CA HIS A 389 1.52 -6.44 11.40
C HIS A 389 1.10 -7.16 10.10
N PRO A 390 1.57 -6.72 8.93
CA PRO A 390 1.37 -7.44 7.69
C PRO A 390 1.81 -8.90 7.83
N PHE A 391 1.02 -9.82 7.28
CA PHE A 391 1.33 -11.23 7.24
C PHE A 391 1.14 -11.72 5.80
N PRO A 392 2.13 -12.39 5.21
CA PRO A 392 2.07 -12.75 3.80
C PRO A 392 1.01 -13.81 3.54
N GLY A 393 0.38 -13.79 2.34
CA GLY A 393 -0.62 -14.78 1.96
C GLY A 393 -0.17 -16.24 2.10
N PRO A 394 1.10 -16.60 1.74
CA PRO A 394 1.63 -17.95 1.98
C PRO A 394 1.89 -18.29 3.45
N GLY A 395 1.66 -17.37 4.37
CA GLY A 395 1.85 -17.59 5.80
C GLY A 395 3.30 -17.93 6.17
N LEU A 396 3.44 -18.80 7.15
CA LEU A 396 4.77 -19.24 7.62
C LEU A 396 5.56 -20.06 6.60
N ALA A 397 4.97 -20.51 5.48
CA ALA A 397 5.68 -21.28 4.47
C ALA A 397 6.85 -20.52 3.84
N VAL A 398 6.76 -19.18 3.74
CA VAL A 398 7.84 -18.30 3.22
C VAL A 398 8.77 -17.76 4.30
N ARG A 399 8.56 -18.19 5.54
CA ARG A 399 9.45 -17.94 6.69
C ARG A 399 10.14 -19.22 7.18
N LEU A 400 9.85 -20.33 6.50
CA LEU A 400 10.53 -21.60 6.67
C LEU A 400 11.31 -21.90 5.39
N LEU A 401 12.61 -21.64 5.40
CA LEU A 401 13.46 -21.87 4.23
C LEU A 401 13.66 -23.37 4.01
N GLY A 402 13.47 -23.80 2.75
CA GLY A 402 13.46 -25.21 2.37
C GLY A 402 12.11 -25.91 2.55
N ALA A 403 12.09 -27.23 2.59
CA ALA A 403 10.87 -28.03 2.61
C ALA A 403 10.06 -27.84 3.89
N VAL A 404 8.75 -27.61 3.72
CA VAL A 404 7.79 -27.43 4.81
C VAL A 404 7.48 -28.78 5.48
N SER A 405 7.51 -28.80 6.81
CA SER A 405 7.03 -29.93 7.61
C SER A 405 6.33 -29.45 8.87
N ARG A 406 5.44 -30.28 9.44
CA ARG A 406 4.72 -29.96 10.67
C ARG A 406 5.65 -29.64 11.84
N GLU A 407 6.71 -30.44 12.01
CA GLU A 407 7.71 -30.26 13.06
C GLU A 407 8.40 -28.91 12.93
N LYS A 408 8.89 -28.57 11.74
CA LYS A 408 9.56 -27.28 11.48
C LYS A 408 8.59 -26.10 11.66
N LEU A 409 7.32 -26.24 11.24
CA LEU A 409 6.30 -25.22 11.45
C LEU A 409 5.99 -25.02 12.93
N ALA A 410 5.90 -26.08 13.72
CA ALA A 410 5.72 -25.96 15.18
C ALA A 410 6.88 -25.20 15.82
N THR A 411 8.12 -25.60 15.48
CA THR A 411 9.34 -24.90 15.94
C THR A 411 9.33 -23.41 15.54
N LEU A 412 8.98 -23.10 14.30
CA LEU A 412 8.92 -21.72 13.82
C LEU A 412 7.81 -20.91 14.51
N ARG A 413 6.62 -21.50 14.73
CA ARG A 413 5.50 -20.85 15.45
C ARG A 413 5.91 -20.47 16.87
N ASP A 414 6.59 -21.35 17.59
CA ASP A 414 7.03 -21.07 18.96
C ASP A 414 8.08 -19.95 18.99
N ALA A 415 9.06 -19.99 18.07
CA ALA A 415 10.06 -18.93 17.96
C ALA A 415 9.44 -17.58 17.55
N ASP A 416 8.52 -17.58 16.58
CA ASP A 416 7.81 -16.37 16.10
C ASP A 416 6.94 -15.76 17.20
N ALA A 417 6.26 -16.58 18.01
CA ALA A 417 5.47 -16.12 19.15
C ALA A 417 6.36 -15.38 20.16
N ILE A 418 7.53 -15.93 20.51
CA ILE A 418 8.48 -15.28 21.42
C ILE A 418 8.95 -13.94 20.88
N VAL A 419 9.27 -13.84 19.57
CA VAL A 419 9.67 -12.56 18.95
C VAL A 419 8.56 -11.53 19.12
N VAL A 420 7.33 -11.88 18.77
CA VAL A 420 6.18 -10.95 18.85
C VAL A 420 5.89 -10.54 20.29
N GLU A 421 5.93 -11.47 21.25
CA GLU A 421 5.73 -11.20 22.67
C GLU A 421 6.76 -10.22 23.22
N GLU A 422 8.05 -10.43 22.94
CA GLU A 422 9.12 -9.56 23.44
C GLU A 422 9.08 -8.15 22.81
N ILE A 423 8.71 -8.06 21.54
CA ILE A 423 8.52 -6.76 20.84
C ILE A 423 7.31 -6.02 21.46
N ARG A 424 6.20 -6.71 21.76
CA ARG A 424 5.04 -6.12 22.45
C ARG A 424 5.40 -5.70 23.86
N ARG A 425 6.09 -6.55 24.64
CA ARG A 425 6.54 -6.26 25.99
C ARG A 425 7.45 -5.04 26.06
N ALA A 426 8.26 -4.82 25.04
CA ALA A 426 9.13 -3.65 24.94
C ALA A 426 8.39 -2.37 24.48
N GLY A 427 7.08 -2.43 24.16
CA GLY A 427 6.31 -1.29 23.64
C GLY A 427 6.71 -0.88 22.22
N LEU A 428 7.37 -1.77 21.47
CA LEU A 428 7.90 -1.47 20.13
C LEU A 428 6.99 -1.99 18.99
N TYR A 429 5.94 -2.75 19.31
CA TYR A 429 5.10 -3.40 18.29
C TYR A 429 4.46 -2.38 17.33
N GLU A 430 3.88 -1.32 17.85
CA GLU A 430 3.22 -0.28 17.04
C GLU A 430 4.22 0.61 16.26
N GLN A 431 5.46 0.66 16.73
CA GLN A 431 6.53 1.45 16.13
C GLN A 431 7.27 0.70 15.02
N THR A 432 7.03 -0.60 14.87
CA THR A 432 7.64 -1.46 13.85
C THR A 432 6.62 -1.80 12.76
N TRP A 433 7.07 -1.85 11.52
CA TRP A 433 6.23 -2.30 10.41
C TRP A 433 5.92 -3.79 10.50
N GLN A 434 6.97 -4.59 10.79
CA GLN A 434 6.86 -6.04 10.84
C GLN A 434 7.96 -6.64 11.71
N ALA A 435 7.60 -7.62 12.55
CA ALA A 435 8.51 -8.39 13.39
C ALA A 435 8.17 -9.86 13.30
N PHE A 436 9.16 -10.72 13.02
CA PHE A 436 8.95 -12.15 12.83
C PHE A 436 10.25 -12.97 12.94
N ALA A 437 10.08 -14.28 13.11
CA ALA A 437 11.13 -15.27 13.03
C ALA A 437 11.16 -15.96 11.66
N VAL A 438 12.35 -16.38 11.23
CA VAL A 438 12.60 -17.18 10.03
C VAL A 438 13.40 -18.41 10.43
N LEU A 439 12.91 -19.61 10.09
CA LEU A 439 13.65 -20.84 10.34
C LEU A 439 14.62 -21.12 9.18
N LEU A 440 15.91 -21.12 9.51
CA LEU A 440 16.96 -21.34 8.52
C LEU A 440 17.24 -22.85 8.34
N PRO A 441 17.54 -23.33 7.13
CA PRO A 441 17.84 -24.74 6.86
C PRO A 441 19.27 -25.16 7.32
N VAL A 442 19.88 -24.34 8.16
CA VAL A 442 21.23 -24.52 8.66
C VAL A 442 21.22 -25.12 10.05
N ARG A 443 21.93 -26.21 10.26
CA ARG A 443 22.19 -26.77 11.60
C ARG A 443 23.51 -26.24 12.14
N SER A 444 23.45 -25.75 13.36
CA SER A 444 24.60 -25.21 14.10
C SER A 444 24.99 -26.16 15.23
N VAL A 445 26.28 -26.18 15.56
CA VAL A 445 26.77 -26.84 16.76
C VAL A 445 26.46 -25.97 17.97
N GLY A 446 25.92 -26.58 19.01
CA GLY A 446 25.72 -25.97 20.32
C GLY A 446 26.31 -26.86 21.41
N VAL A 447 26.48 -26.29 22.59
CA VAL A 447 26.81 -27.02 23.82
C VAL A 447 25.65 -26.79 24.78
N MET A 448 24.98 -27.86 25.15
CA MET A 448 23.89 -27.85 26.14
C MET A 448 24.25 -28.83 27.24
N GLY A 449 24.51 -28.31 28.44
CA GLY A 449 25.11 -29.06 29.51
C GLY A 449 26.52 -29.57 29.09
N ASP A 450 26.84 -30.84 29.34
CA ASP A 450 28.14 -31.44 29.02
C ASP A 450 28.21 -32.09 27.62
N GLY A 451 27.13 -31.91 26.78
CA GLY A 451 27.00 -32.56 25.48
C GLY A 451 26.98 -31.58 24.29
N ARG A 452 27.49 -32.02 23.14
CA ARG A 452 27.32 -31.35 21.87
C ARG A 452 25.89 -31.56 21.38
N SER A 453 25.23 -30.48 20.99
CA SER A 453 23.92 -30.51 20.34
C SER A 453 24.02 -29.98 18.92
N TYR A 454 23.09 -30.42 18.03
CA TYR A 454 22.95 -29.93 16.67
C TYR A 454 21.52 -29.42 16.53
N GLY A 455 21.36 -28.12 16.46
CA GLY A 455 20.06 -27.45 16.34
C GLY A 455 19.98 -26.52 15.14
N PHE A 456 18.79 -26.13 14.77
CA PHE A 456 18.54 -25.11 13.74
C PHE A 456 18.97 -23.73 14.22
N ALA A 457 19.25 -22.85 13.25
CA ALA A 457 19.38 -21.43 13.47
C ALA A 457 18.06 -20.73 13.11
N VAL A 458 17.70 -19.72 13.89
CA VAL A 458 16.57 -18.83 13.63
C VAL A 458 17.10 -17.43 13.37
N ALA A 459 16.63 -16.80 12.27
CA ALA A 459 16.84 -15.38 12.03
C ALA A 459 15.62 -14.59 12.57
N VAL A 460 15.92 -13.51 13.30
CA VAL A 460 14.92 -12.53 13.74
C VAL A 460 14.98 -11.35 12.79
N ARG A 461 13.84 -11.02 12.19
CA ARG A 461 13.67 -9.90 11.27
C ARG A 461 12.70 -8.89 11.86
N VAL A 462 13.18 -7.66 12.12
CA VAL A 462 12.34 -6.55 12.58
C VAL A 462 12.66 -5.34 11.73
N VAL A 463 11.65 -4.78 11.08
CA VAL A 463 11.82 -3.69 10.11
C VAL A 463 10.88 -2.53 10.38
N GLN A 464 11.34 -1.35 10.00
CA GLN A 464 10.57 -0.12 9.90
C GLN A 464 10.33 0.20 8.42
N SER A 465 9.12 0.62 8.09
CA SER A 465 8.73 1.06 6.74
C SER A 465 7.49 1.94 6.85
N GLU A 466 7.25 2.79 5.84
CA GLU A 466 5.99 3.54 5.71
C GLU A 466 5.05 2.90 4.68
N ASP A 467 5.62 2.33 3.61
CA ASP A 467 4.88 1.89 2.42
C ASP A 467 5.27 0.49 1.91
N ALA A 468 6.17 -0.20 2.60
CA ALA A 468 6.80 -1.46 2.20
C ALA A 468 7.66 -1.40 0.92
N MET A 469 7.77 -0.26 0.24
CA MET A 469 8.66 -0.10 -0.92
C MET A 469 10.11 -0.02 -0.48
N THR A 470 10.37 0.76 0.57
CA THR A 470 11.66 0.82 1.25
C THR A 470 11.49 0.39 2.70
N ALA A 471 12.48 -0.28 3.25
CA ALA A 471 12.49 -0.68 4.65
C ALA A 471 13.91 -0.66 5.22
N ASP A 472 14.04 -0.28 6.46
CA ASP A 472 15.28 -0.40 7.20
C ASP A 472 15.09 -1.36 8.40
N TRP A 473 16.16 -2.01 8.84
CA TRP A 473 16.10 -2.84 10.02
C TRP A 473 15.94 -2.00 11.29
N THR A 474 15.17 -2.47 12.25
CA THR A 474 14.94 -1.77 13.51
C THR A 474 16.13 -1.97 14.45
N ARG A 475 16.69 -0.89 14.98
CA ARG A 475 17.75 -0.97 15.98
C ARG A 475 17.12 -1.26 17.35
N LEU A 476 16.88 -2.55 17.61
CA LEU A 476 16.34 -2.97 18.89
C LEU A 476 17.35 -2.72 20.02
N PRO A 477 16.88 -2.38 21.24
CA PRO A 477 17.71 -2.37 22.45
C PRO A 477 18.39 -3.72 22.66
N ALA A 478 19.64 -3.71 23.11
CA ALA A 478 20.42 -4.94 23.30
C ALA A 478 19.74 -5.93 24.25
N GLU A 479 19.11 -5.43 25.31
CA GLU A 479 18.36 -6.23 26.29
C GLU A 479 17.11 -6.91 25.68
N VAL A 480 16.51 -6.34 24.63
CA VAL A 480 15.40 -6.99 23.92
C VAL A 480 15.92 -8.13 23.07
N LEU A 481 17.03 -7.92 22.34
CA LEU A 481 17.69 -8.96 21.57
C LEU A 481 18.17 -10.12 22.45
N GLU A 482 18.74 -9.81 23.61
CA GLU A 482 19.18 -10.81 24.61
C GLU A 482 18.00 -11.64 25.09
N ARG A 483 16.88 -11.02 25.48
CA ARG A 483 15.69 -11.77 25.92
C ARG A 483 15.11 -12.64 24.81
N ILE A 484 14.97 -12.11 23.59
CA ILE A 484 14.50 -12.89 22.45
C ILE A 484 15.40 -14.13 22.24
N SER A 485 16.71 -13.93 22.18
CA SER A 485 17.68 -15.01 21.96
C SER A 485 17.64 -16.05 23.08
N THR A 486 17.66 -15.59 24.33
CA THR A 486 17.65 -16.47 25.51
C THR A 486 16.37 -17.29 25.59
N ARG A 487 15.21 -16.65 25.37
CA ARG A 487 13.93 -17.35 25.39
C ARG A 487 13.82 -18.37 24.25
N ILE A 488 14.16 -17.99 23.01
CA ILE A 488 14.10 -18.92 21.88
C ILE A 488 14.97 -20.16 22.13
N VAL A 489 16.21 -19.99 22.56
CA VAL A 489 17.13 -21.11 22.80
C VAL A 489 16.67 -22.00 23.97
N ASN A 490 16.05 -21.43 25.01
CA ASN A 490 15.63 -22.18 26.19
C ASN A 490 14.23 -22.79 26.07
N GLU A 491 13.32 -22.15 25.36
CA GLU A 491 11.91 -22.53 25.31
C GLU A 491 11.55 -23.31 24.03
N VAL A 492 12.32 -23.17 22.93
CA VAL A 492 12.00 -23.81 21.66
C VAL A 492 12.94 -24.98 21.36
N ALA A 493 12.38 -26.16 21.38
CA ALA A 493 13.16 -27.37 21.11
C ALA A 493 13.77 -27.37 19.69
N GLY A 494 15.03 -27.83 19.60
CA GLY A 494 15.72 -27.98 18.30
C GLY A 494 16.38 -26.72 17.77
N ILE A 495 16.34 -25.57 18.51
CA ILE A 495 17.07 -24.35 18.17
C ILE A 495 18.22 -24.14 19.15
N ASN A 496 19.39 -23.81 18.63
CA ASN A 496 20.58 -23.51 19.44
C ASN A 496 21.28 -22.20 19.01
N ARG A 497 20.72 -21.48 18.03
CA ARG A 497 21.31 -20.22 17.54
C ARG A 497 20.24 -19.26 17.07
N VAL A 498 20.38 -17.99 17.47
CA VAL A 498 19.57 -16.88 17.00
C VAL A 498 20.50 -15.86 16.32
N VAL A 499 20.10 -15.35 15.15
CA VAL A 499 20.77 -14.27 14.42
C VAL A 499 19.80 -13.14 14.20
N TYR A 500 20.30 -11.92 14.07
CA TYR A 500 19.48 -10.74 13.76
C TYR A 500 19.79 -10.24 12.35
N ASP A 501 18.76 -10.10 11.50
CA ASP A 501 18.92 -9.63 10.12
C ASP A 501 18.94 -8.09 10.11
N ILE A 502 20.09 -7.52 9.73
CA ILE A 502 20.39 -6.09 9.66
C ILE A 502 20.36 -5.53 8.23
N SER A 503 19.72 -6.23 7.30
CA SER A 503 19.67 -5.83 5.90
C SER A 503 18.55 -4.81 5.64
N SER A 504 18.81 -3.80 4.80
CA SER A 504 17.82 -2.81 4.35
C SER A 504 17.19 -3.24 3.02
N LYS A 505 15.99 -2.74 2.72
CA LYS A 505 15.34 -2.87 1.42
C LYS A 505 15.34 -1.51 0.70
N PRO A 506 15.93 -1.36 -0.48
CA PRO A 506 16.79 -2.34 -1.16
C PRO A 506 18.15 -2.50 -0.48
N PRO A 507 18.99 -3.52 -0.81
CA PRO A 507 18.79 -4.50 -1.87
C PRO A 507 17.99 -5.74 -1.45
N SER A 508 17.86 -6.03 -0.14
CA SER A 508 17.07 -7.19 0.31
C SER A 508 15.56 -6.90 0.28
N THR A 509 14.76 -7.93 0.54
CA THR A 509 13.31 -7.81 0.71
C THR A 509 12.93 -7.81 2.20
N ILE A 510 11.67 -7.54 2.53
CA ILE A 510 11.18 -7.66 3.91
C ILE A 510 11.08 -9.13 4.29
N GLU A 511 10.33 -9.92 3.51
CA GLU A 511 10.28 -11.38 3.68
C GLU A 511 11.54 -12.02 3.08
N TRP A 512 11.90 -13.21 3.55
CA TRP A 512 13.10 -13.92 3.10
C TRP A 512 12.86 -14.79 1.86
N GLU A 513 11.63 -15.28 1.66
CA GLU A 513 11.18 -16.00 0.46
C GLU A 513 10.01 -15.31 -0.24
#